data_78249caa043d6c04186db9d2db6dce94
#
_entry.id   78249caa043d6c04186db9d2db6dce94
#
_cell.length_a   1.000
_cell.length_b   1.000
_cell.length_c   1.000
_cell.angle_alpha   90.00
_cell.angle_beta   90.00
_cell.angle_gamma   90.00
#
_symmetry.space_group_name_H-M   'P 1'
#
loop_
_entity.id
_entity.type
_entity.pdbx_description
1 polymer ?
#
loop_
_entity_poly.entity_id
_entity_poly.type
_entity_poly.pdbx_seq_one_letter_code
_entity_poly.pdbx_strand_id
1 'polypeptide(L)'
;MKKAILSLQKAPSSDGSFCREMDEMDIRTCLKERMIHMTKETLLKHVDAVIAAPSCYAGLKKKAEAYRAAVGKADEKEAAKALLAELKEDVQSIDAVIPFFASDKAKEIFGADTAASLLAQANEVKAKGGDTCFCPACSNGKTILDNASVLLG
;
A
#
# COMPACT_ATOMS: atom_id res chain seq x y z
N MET A 1 -49.52 -2.82 29.05
CA MET A 1 -48.69 -1.74 28.50
C MET A 1 -47.22 -2.19 28.56
N LYS A 2 -46.67 -2.68 27.45
CA LYS A 2 -45.29 -3.18 27.39
C LYS A 2 -44.40 -2.10 26.75
N LYS A 3 -43.51 -1.49 27.55
CA LYS A 3 -42.47 -0.56 27.05
C LYS A 3 -41.39 -1.37 26.36
N ALA A 4 -41.23 -1.19 25.07
CA ALA A 4 -40.09 -1.66 24.31
C ALA A 4 -38.86 -0.81 24.62
N ILE A 5 -37.84 -1.42 25.16
CA ILE A 5 -36.51 -0.81 25.37
C ILE A 5 -35.75 -1.00 24.06
N LEU A 6 -35.58 0.08 23.31
CA LEU A 6 -34.67 0.12 22.16
C LEU A 6 -33.23 0.10 22.70
N SER A 7 -32.56 -1.05 22.52
CA SER A 7 -31.13 -1.17 22.75
C SER A 7 -30.39 -0.50 21.59
N LEU A 8 -29.87 0.70 21.81
CA LEU A 8 -28.91 1.33 20.90
C LEU A 8 -27.60 0.53 20.95
N GLN A 9 -27.37 -0.26 19.93
CA GLN A 9 -26.04 -0.84 19.70
C GLN A 9 -25.12 0.27 19.21
N LYS A 10 -24.26 0.74 20.12
CA LYS A 10 -23.18 1.68 19.85
C LYS A 10 -22.15 0.97 18.98
N ALA A 11 -21.93 1.47 17.77
CA ALA A 11 -20.86 1.01 16.91
C ALA A 11 -19.50 1.21 17.59
N PRO A 12 -18.54 0.26 17.46
CA PRO A 12 -17.23 0.43 18.04
C PRO A 12 -16.48 1.56 17.32
N SER A 13 -16.03 2.55 18.09
CA SER A 13 -15.17 3.62 17.61
C SER A 13 -13.78 3.05 17.27
N SER A 14 -13.23 3.48 16.15
CA SER A 14 -11.96 3.00 15.57
C SER A 14 -10.70 3.63 16.20
N ASP A 15 -10.77 4.05 17.45
CA ASP A 15 -9.63 4.56 18.18
C ASP A 15 -8.97 3.44 19.01
N GLY A 16 -7.65 3.38 18.92
CA GLY A 16 -6.78 2.34 19.46
C GLY A 16 -6.79 2.12 20.99
N SER A 17 -7.90 2.46 21.64
CA SER A 17 -8.07 2.44 23.10
C SER A 17 -8.47 1.07 23.66
N PHE A 18 -8.91 0.14 22.82
CA PHE A 18 -9.51 -1.12 23.26
C PHE A 18 -8.51 -2.18 23.75
N CYS A 19 -7.23 -2.08 23.38
CA CYS A 19 -6.21 -3.06 23.78
C CYS A 19 -5.50 -2.75 25.11
N ARG A 20 -5.93 -1.74 25.88
CA ARG A 20 -5.21 -1.30 27.09
C ARG A 20 -5.59 -2.04 28.38
N GLU A 21 -6.65 -2.82 28.36
CA GLU A 21 -7.19 -3.52 29.55
C GLU A 21 -7.18 -5.05 29.42
N MET A 22 -6.43 -5.59 28.44
CA MET A 22 -6.37 -7.03 28.23
C MET A 22 -5.08 -7.62 28.81
N ASP A 23 -5.15 -8.84 29.36
CA ASP A 23 -4.02 -9.60 29.90
C ASP A 23 -2.92 -9.81 28.82
N GLU A 24 -1.68 -9.94 29.25
CA GLU A 24 -0.47 -10.02 28.42
C GLU A 24 -0.54 -11.11 27.32
N MET A 25 -1.35 -12.13 27.53
CA MET A 25 -1.60 -13.22 26.59
C MET A 25 -2.63 -12.83 25.51
N ASP A 26 -3.60 -11.99 25.84
CA ASP A 26 -4.59 -11.43 24.91
C ASP A 26 -3.99 -10.30 24.05
N ILE A 27 -3.04 -9.53 24.59
CA ILE A 27 -2.32 -8.51 23.83
C ILE A 27 -1.50 -9.14 22.71
N ARG A 28 -0.85 -10.29 22.94
CA ARG A 28 -0.13 -11.03 21.90
C ARG A 28 -1.06 -11.57 20.80
N THR A 29 -2.24 -12.03 21.18
CA THR A 29 -3.27 -12.49 20.23
C THR A 29 -3.88 -11.32 19.49
N CYS A 30 -4.18 -10.21 20.16
CA CYS A 30 -4.69 -8.97 19.55
C CYS A 30 -3.65 -8.31 18.63
N LEU A 31 -2.36 -8.33 18.98
CA LEU A 31 -1.28 -7.85 18.12
C LEU A 31 -1.04 -8.80 16.92
N LYS A 32 -1.26 -10.10 17.10
CA LYS A 32 -1.18 -11.10 16.04
C LYS A 32 -2.38 -11.02 15.08
N GLU A 33 -3.55 -10.67 15.59
CA GLU A 33 -4.75 -10.39 14.79
C GLU A 33 -4.69 -9.00 14.15
N ARG A 34 -3.96 -8.06 14.73
CA ARG A 34 -3.67 -6.73 14.20
C ARG A 34 -2.52 -6.72 13.17
N MET A 35 -1.74 -7.77 13.07
CA MET A 35 -1.08 -8.11 11.81
C MET A 35 -2.19 -8.53 10.86
N ILE A 36 -2.82 -7.49 10.28
CA ILE A 36 -3.85 -7.59 9.26
C ILE A 36 -3.41 -8.73 8.35
N HIS A 37 -4.12 -9.84 8.43
CA HIS A 37 -4.00 -10.88 7.43
C HIS A 37 -4.40 -10.20 6.12
N MET A 38 -3.39 -9.73 5.40
CA MET A 38 -3.61 -9.11 4.09
C MET A 38 -4.29 -10.17 3.23
N THR A 39 -5.60 -10.04 3.07
CA THR A 39 -6.35 -10.97 2.25
C THR A 39 -6.04 -10.72 0.78
N LYS A 40 -6.17 -11.75 -0.02
CA LYS A 40 -6.03 -11.62 -1.49
C LYS A 40 -6.94 -10.53 -2.06
N GLU A 41 -8.16 -10.41 -1.54
CA GLU A 41 -9.12 -9.37 -1.95
C GLU A 41 -8.61 -7.96 -1.65
N THR A 42 -8.02 -7.75 -0.47
CA THR A 42 -7.42 -6.47 -0.10
C THR A 42 -6.23 -6.17 -1.00
N LEU A 43 -5.41 -7.18 -1.29
CA LEU A 43 -4.25 -7.02 -2.16
C LEU A 43 -4.66 -6.71 -3.61
N LEU A 44 -5.76 -7.28 -4.10
CA LEU A 44 -6.31 -6.94 -5.41
C LEU A 44 -6.73 -5.47 -5.51
N LYS A 45 -7.21 -4.85 -4.42
CA LYS A 45 -7.49 -3.40 -4.39
C LYS A 45 -6.21 -2.57 -4.55
N HIS A 46 -5.09 -3.01 -4.00
CA HIS A 46 -3.79 -2.37 -4.22
C HIS A 46 -3.32 -2.54 -5.67
N VAL A 47 -3.56 -3.70 -6.29
CA VAL A 47 -3.29 -3.90 -7.72
C VAL A 47 -4.13 -2.94 -8.57
N ASP A 48 -5.42 -2.82 -8.29
CA ASP A 48 -6.31 -1.88 -8.98
C ASP A 48 -5.86 -0.42 -8.78
N ALA A 49 -5.38 -0.07 -7.57
CA ALA A 49 -4.83 1.26 -7.28
C ALA A 49 -3.53 1.54 -8.06
N VAL A 50 -2.66 0.54 -8.26
CA VAL A 50 -1.48 0.66 -9.13
C VAL A 50 -1.89 0.91 -10.59
N ILE A 51 -2.87 0.17 -11.10
CA ILE A 51 -3.40 0.34 -12.47
C ILE A 51 -3.97 1.75 -12.67
N ALA A 52 -4.67 2.28 -11.66
CA ALA A 52 -5.31 3.60 -11.72
C ALA A 52 -4.33 4.76 -11.46
N ALA A 53 -3.14 4.50 -10.92
CA ALA A 53 -2.19 5.54 -10.55
C ALA A 53 -1.64 6.26 -11.79
N PRO A 54 -1.72 7.61 -11.85
CA PRO A 54 -1.18 8.38 -12.98
C PRO A 54 0.35 8.31 -13.07
N SER A 55 1.02 8.00 -11.96
CA SER A 55 2.46 7.81 -11.87
C SER A 55 2.92 6.39 -12.22
N CYS A 56 1.99 5.48 -12.58
CA CYS A 56 2.32 4.10 -12.92
C CYS A 56 2.97 4.02 -14.30
N TYR A 57 4.14 3.37 -14.36
CA TYR A 57 4.80 3.07 -15.62
C TYR A 57 3.95 2.12 -16.49
N ALA A 58 3.95 2.34 -17.81
CA ALA A 58 3.10 1.60 -18.73
C ALA A 58 3.37 0.07 -18.74
N GLY A 59 4.63 -0.34 -18.51
CA GLY A 59 5.03 -1.74 -18.38
C GLY A 59 4.40 -2.39 -17.14
N LEU A 60 4.53 -1.75 -15.99
CA LEU A 60 3.93 -2.20 -14.73
C LEU A 60 2.40 -2.27 -14.83
N LYS A 61 1.77 -1.26 -15.44
CA LYS A 61 0.33 -1.26 -15.65
C LYS A 61 -0.14 -2.49 -16.43
N LYS A 62 0.53 -2.82 -17.55
CA LYS A 62 0.22 -4.01 -18.35
C LYS A 62 0.37 -5.31 -17.55
N LYS A 63 1.40 -5.43 -16.71
CA LYS A 63 1.61 -6.61 -15.85
C LYS A 63 0.53 -6.71 -14.77
N ALA A 64 0.13 -5.60 -14.18
CA ALA A 64 -0.95 -5.54 -13.20
C ALA A 64 -2.31 -5.92 -13.82
N GLU A 65 -2.63 -5.42 -15.02
CA GLU A 65 -3.82 -5.78 -15.77
C GLU A 65 -3.82 -7.27 -16.16
N ALA A 66 -2.68 -7.81 -16.62
CA ALA A 66 -2.53 -9.22 -16.96
C ALA A 66 -2.75 -10.10 -15.72
N TYR A 67 -2.17 -9.75 -14.59
CA TYR A 67 -2.41 -10.46 -13.33
C TYR A 67 -3.89 -10.41 -12.94
N ARG A 68 -4.52 -9.24 -13.03
CA ARG A 68 -5.95 -9.06 -12.72
C ARG A 68 -6.85 -9.96 -13.56
N ALA A 69 -6.52 -10.11 -14.84
CA ALA A 69 -7.21 -11.00 -15.79
C ALA A 69 -6.94 -12.50 -15.54
N ALA A 70 -5.82 -12.85 -14.92
CA ALA A 70 -5.40 -14.22 -14.62
C ALA A 70 -5.97 -14.74 -13.27
N VAL A 71 -6.46 -13.86 -12.41
CA VAL A 71 -7.01 -14.22 -11.09
C VAL A 71 -8.08 -15.29 -11.22
N GLY A 72 -7.93 -16.40 -10.47
CA GLY A 72 -8.83 -17.57 -10.51
C GLY A 72 -8.57 -18.53 -11.67
N LYS A 73 -7.53 -18.32 -12.49
CA LYS A 73 -7.15 -19.19 -13.60
C LYS A 73 -5.84 -19.95 -13.31
N ALA A 74 -5.51 -20.90 -14.17
CA ALA A 74 -4.32 -21.74 -14.01
C ALA A 74 -2.99 -20.94 -14.11
N ASP A 75 -2.98 -19.86 -14.87
CA ASP A 75 -1.84 -18.97 -15.12
C ASP A 75 -1.69 -17.84 -14.08
N GLU A 76 -2.55 -17.81 -13.07
CA GLU A 76 -2.53 -16.76 -12.03
C GLU A 76 -1.17 -16.63 -11.35
N LYS A 77 -0.56 -17.76 -10.94
CA LYS A 77 0.75 -17.74 -10.25
C LYS A 77 1.88 -17.20 -11.12
N GLU A 78 1.82 -17.48 -12.40
CA GLU A 78 2.84 -17.00 -13.35
C GLU A 78 2.68 -15.50 -13.60
N ALA A 79 1.45 -15.04 -13.79
CA ALA A 79 1.14 -13.62 -13.88
C ALA A 79 1.51 -12.86 -12.59
N ALA A 80 1.29 -13.45 -11.41
CA ALA A 80 1.73 -12.89 -10.13
C ALA A 80 3.25 -12.72 -10.06
N LYS A 81 4.02 -13.73 -10.45
CA LYS A 81 5.49 -13.65 -10.50
C LYS A 81 5.96 -12.54 -11.44
N ALA A 82 5.36 -12.44 -12.63
CA ALA A 82 5.68 -11.39 -13.59
C ALA A 82 5.38 -10.00 -13.04
N LEU A 83 4.25 -9.81 -12.36
CA LEU A 83 3.90 -8.57 -11.69
C LEU A 83 4.89 -8.21 -10.57
N LEU A 84 5.24 -9.19 -9.71
CA LEU A 84 6.18 -8.99 -8.61
C LEU A 84 7.60 -8.67 -9.10
N ALA A 85 8.04 -9.23 -10.22
CA ALA A 85 9.32 -8.91 -10.83
C ALA A 85 9.36 -7.45 -11.31
N GLU A 86 8.34 -7.01 -12.02
CA GLU A 86 8.20 -5.63 -12.49
C GLU A 86 8.13 -4.63 -11.33
N LEU A 87 7.35 -4.95 -10.30
CA LEU A 87 7.23 -4.11 -9.11
C LEU A 87 8.58 -3.89 -8.39
N LYS A 88 9.45 -4.91 -8.37
CA LYS A 88 10.78 -4.78 -7.76
C LYS A 88 11.69 -3.81 -8.50
N GLU A 89 11.49 -3.66 -9.80
CA GLU A 89 12.27 -2.74 -10.64
C GLU A 89 11.67 -1.33 -10.60
N ASP A 90 10.35 -1.21 -10.60
CA ASP A 90 9.63 0.05 -10.72
C ASP A 90 9.36 0.77 -9.40
N VAL A 91 9.28 0.04 -8.27
CA VAL A 91 9.10 0.65 -6.94
C VAL A 91 10.39 1.34 -6.51
N GLN A 92 10.40 2.66 -6.57
CA GLN A 92 11.58 3.47 -6.26
C GLN A 92 11.78 3.63 -4.76
N SER A 93 13.05 3.54 -4.33
CA SER A 93 13.41 3.86 -2.95
C SER A 93 13.32 5.36 -2.70
N ILE A 94 13.07 5.75 -1.45
CA ILE A 94 13.06 7.16 -1.04
C ILE A 94 14.41 7.82 -1.28
N ASP A 95 15.51 7.08 -1.11
CA ASP A 95 16.87 7.55 -1.33
C ASP A 95 17.19 7.86 -2.80
N ALA A 96 16.53 7.16 -3.73
CA ALA A 96 16.64 7.44 -5.16
C ALA A 96 15.80 8.64 -5.60
N VAL A 97 14.65 8.87 -4.96
CA VAL A 97 13.73 9.96 -5.34
C VAL A 97 14.14 11.31 -4.81
N ILE A 98 14.79 11.37 -3.64
CA ILE A 98 15.27 12.63 -3.04
C ILE A 98 16.22 13.39 -3.99
N PRO A 99 17.30 12.79 -4.52
CA PRO A 99 18.18 13.46 -5.47
C PRO A 99 17.45 13.87 -6.76
N PHE A 100 16.49 13.06 -7.20
CA PHE A 100 15.70 13.38 -8.39
C PHE A 100 14.88 14.66 -8.18
N PHE A 101 14.14 14.77 -7.07
CA PHE A 101 13.35 15.97 -6.78
C PHE A 101 14.21 17.22 -6.52
N ALA A 102 15.47 17.06 -6.09
CA ALA A 102 16.42 18.14 -5.96
C ALA A 102 17.02 18.59 -7.31
N SER A 103 16.88 17.80 -8.38
CA SER A 103 17.48 18.07 -9.67
C SER A 103 16.77 19.16 -10.47
N ASP A 104 17.49 19.79 -11.38
CA ASP A 104 16.90 20.76 -12.31
C ASP A 104 15.89 20.13 -13.25
N LYS A 105 16.08 18.85 -13.57
CA LYS A 105 15.13 18.08 -14.38
C LYS A 105 13.75 17.94 -13.71
N ALA A 106 13.71 17.78 -12.39
CA ALA A 106 12.43 17.76 -11.67
C ALA A 106 11.76 19.14 -11.70
N LYS A 107 12.55 20.22 -11.62
CA LYS A 107 12.04 21.60 -11.73
C LYS A 107 11.48 21.88 -13.13
N GLU A 108 12.09 21.34 -14.16
CA GLU A 108 11.59 21.44 -15.55
C GLU A 108 10.27 20.67 -15.75
N ILE A 109 10.14 19.48 -15.15
CA ILE A 109 8.98 18.62 -15.31
C ILE A 109 7.79 19.10 -14.46
N PHE A 110 8.01 19.43 -13.21
CA PHE A 110 6.97 19.73 -12.22
C PHE A 110 6.82 21.22 -11.89
N GLY A 111 7.78 22.05 -12.31
CA GLY A 111 7.92 23.43 -11.84
C GLY A 111 8.73 23.51 -10.54
N ALA A 112 9.39 24.66 -10.32
CA ALA A 112 10.31 24.85 -9.20
C ALA A 112 9.62 24.67 -7.83
N ASP A 113 8.43 25.25 -7.65
CA ASP A 113 7.68 25.20 -6.40
C ASP A 113 7.17 23.78 -6.08
N THR A 114 6.68 23.07 -7.11
CA THR A 114 6.21 21.68 -6.95
C THR A 114 7.38 20.75 -6.66
N ALA A 115 8.51 20.89 -7.34
CA ALA A 115 9.70 20.09 -7.11
C ALA A 115 10.23 20.30 -5.68
N ALA A 116 10.25 21.55 -5.17
CA ALA A 116 10.64 21.86 -3.80
C ALA A 116 9.67 21.23 -2.77
N SER A 117 8.37 21.28 -3.04
CA SER A 117 7.35 20.64 -2.19
C SER A 117 7.50 19.11 -2.16
N LEU A 118 7.72 18.48 -3.31
CA LEU A 118 7.95 17.03 -3.41
C LEU A 118 9.25 16.62 -2.70
N LEU A 119 10.30 17.43 -2.79
CA LEU A 119 11.56 17.20 -2.07
C LEU A 119 11.36 17.27 -0.55
N ALA A 120 10.60 18.26 -0.07
CA ALA A 120 10.29 18.40 1.35
C ALA A 120 9.50 17.18 1.87
N GLN A 121 8.48 16.73 1.13
CA GLN A 121 7.70 15.54 1.46
C GLN A 121 8.56 14.27 1.46
N ALA A 122 9.47 14.12 0.48
CA ALA A 122 10.38 12.98 0.43
C ALA A 122 11.31 12.91 1.65
N ASN A 123 11.85 14.04 2.07
CA ASN A 123 12.68 14.13 3.28
C ASN A 123 11.87 13.83 4.54
N GLU A 124 10.62 14.27 4.62
CA GLU A 124 9.71 13.95 5.73
C GLU A 124 9.41 12.45 5.81
N VAL A 125 9.11 11.81 4.69
CA VAL A 125 8.90 10.35 4.61
C VAL A 125 10.15 9.61 5.11
N LYS A 126 11.33 10.00 4.66
CA LYS A 126 12.60 9.43 5.11
C LYS A 126 12.83 9.64 6.61
N ALA A 127 12.57 10.84 7.13
CA ALA A 127 12.71 11.16 8.56
C ALA A 127 11.76 10.31 9.46
N LYS A 128 10.60 9.92 8.93
CA LYS A 128 9.65 9.02 9.59
C LYS A 128 10.00 7.52 9.43
N GLY A 129 11.13 7.20 8.81
CA GLY A 129 11.56 5.82 8.58
C GLY A 129 10.97 5.15 7.33
N GLY A 130 10.34 5.91 6.45
CA GLY A 130 9.88 5.39 5.16
C GLY A 130 11.07 5.12 4.22
N ASP A 131 11.05 3.99 3.55
CA ASP A 131 12.11 3.51 2.65
C ASP A 131 11.73 3.63 1.16
N THR A 132 10.49 3.98 0.87
CA THR A 132 9.90 3.92 -0.48
C THR A 132 9.31 5.26 -0.89
N CYS A 133 9.30 5.53 -2.18
CA CYS A 133 8.61 6.67 -2.77
C CYS A 133 7.14 6.70 -2.34
N PHE A 134 6.63 7.88 -2.03
CA PHE A 134 5.26 8.10 -1.53
C PHE A 134 4.21 8.26 -2.63
N CYS A 135 4.59 8.16 -3.91
CA CYS A 135 3.60 8.23 -5.00
C CYS A 135 2.63 7.02 -4.95
N PRO A 136 1.39 7.17 -5.44
CA PRO A 136 0.38 6.10 -5.34
C PRO A 136 0.83 4.77 -5.95
N ALA A 137 1.58 4.78 -7.06
CA ALA A 137 2.09 3.57 -7.69
C ALA A 137 3.11 2.84 -6.80
N CYS A 138 4.13 3.55 -6.29
CA CYS A 138 5.17 2.96 -5.44
C CYS A 138 4.62 2.51 -4.07
N SER A 139 3.77 3.32 -3.43
CA SER A 139 3.18 3.00 -2.13
C SER A 139 2.33 1.74 -2.19
N ASN A 140 1.43 1.62 -3.18
CA ASN A 140 0.64 0.41 -3.37
C ASN A 140 1.51 -0.76 -3.85
N GLY A 141 2.50 -0.52 -4.72
CA GLY A 141 3.45 -1.53 -5.19
C GLY A 141 4.27 -2.13 -4.05
N LYS A 142 4.74 -1.31 -3.11
CA LYS A 142 5.44 -1.77 -1.89
C LYS A 142 4.54 -2.67 -1.05
N THR A 143 3.28 -2.30 -0.84
CA THR A 143 2.32 -3.13 -0.11
C THR A 143 2.13 -4.49 -0.77
N ILE A 144 2.08 -4.54 -2.10
CA ILE A 144 1.98 -5.80 -2.85
C ILE A 144 3.25 -6.65 -2.66
N LEU A 145 4.44 -6.03 -2.74
CA LEU A 145 5.73 -6.72 -2.57
C LEU A 145 5.87 -7.31 -1.16
N ASP A 146 5.50 -6.55 -0.13
CA ASP A 146 5.58 -7.00 1.27
C ASP A 146 4.63 -8.18 1.56
N ASN A 147 3.59 -8.34 0.75
CA ASN A 147 2.60 -9.41 0.87
C ASN A 147 2.62 -10.39 -0.33
N ALA A 148 3.74 -10.51 -1.00
CA ALA A 148 3.90 -11.34 -2.20
C ALA A 148 3.46 -12.80 -2.00
N SER A 149 3.64 -13.35 -0.79
CA SER A 149 3.22 -14.72 -0.45
C SER A 149 1.72 -14.93 -0.60
N VAL A 150 0.90 -13.91 -0.39
CA VAL A 150 -0.55 -13.97 -0.54
C VAL A 150 -0.97 -14.11 -2.02
N LEU A 151 -0.18 -13.53 -2.94
CA LEU A 151 -0.42 -13.67 -4.37
C LEU A 151 0.05 -15.01 -4.92
N LEU A 152 1.09 -15.58 -4.33
CA LEU A 152 1.70 -16.82 -4.80
C LEU A 152 1.01 -18.07 -4.22
N GLY A 153 0.19 -17.91 -3.18
CA GLY A 153 -0.72 -18.88 -2.59
C GLY A 153 -0.08 -20.10 -2.03
#